data_43f13895d106555d94c792b69066c164
#
_entry.id   43f13895d106555d94c792b69066c164
#
_cell.length_a   1.000
_cell.length_b   1.000
_cell.length_c   1.000
_cell.angle_alpha   90.00
_cell.angle_beta   90.00
_cell.angle_gamma   90.00
#
_symmetry.space_group_name_H-M   'P 1'
#
loop_
_entity.id
_entity.type
_entity.pdbx_description
1 polymer ?
#
loop_
_entity_poly.entity_id
_entity_poly.type
_entity_poly.pdbx_seq_one_letter_code
_entity_poly.pdbx_strand_id
1 'polypeptide(L)'
;MAGSRKKVIVRLHPEGTGFSIQAGYLAANGLLDASGQSLELLDVAGRLLTIPLARVRYVAYVRDFNLEDAENPERLLRRVFLARPRTEGLWVRLTFRDGEIIEGLAGLDLALLEEAMEDKGVFLLPPDVRSNTQRLYVPRTSLQALQVVGVVTTPSRVEKPRSPKVEETGNLFPA
;
A
#
# COMPACT_ATOMS: atom_id res chain seq x y z
N MET A 1 27.00 -2.49 -7.55
CA MET A 1 26.05 -2.96 -6.52
C MET A 1 24.74 -3.32 -7.21
N ALA A 2 24.35 -4.58 -7.17
CA ALA A 2 23.06 -4.99 -7.70
C ALA A 2 21.98 -4.45 -6.77
N GLY A 3 21.25 -3.43 -7.22
CA GLY A 3 20.10 -2.92 -6.50
C GLY A 3 19.12 -4.07 -6.23
N SER A 4 18.65 -4.20 -5.00
CA SER A 4 17.66 -5.21 -4.62
C SER A 4 16.43 -5.07 -5.52
N ARG A 5 16.23 -6.03 -6.43
CA ARG A 5 15.05 -6.06 -7.28
C ARG A 5 13.81 -6.30 -6.42
N LYS A 6 12.79 -5.49 -6.61
CA LYS A 6 11.56 -5.61 -5.84
C LYS A 6 10.70 -6.73 -6.42
N LYS A 7 10.33 -7.67 -5.58
CA LYS A 7 9.38 -8.74 -5.91
C LYS A 7 7.97 -8.17 -5.97
N VAL A 8 7.26 -8.48 -7.03
CA VAL A 8 5.86 -8.07 -7.20
C VAL A 8 5.00 -9.21 -7.72
N ILE A 9 3.74 -9.15 -7.37
CA ILE A 9 2.67 -9.94 -7.96
C ILE A 9 1.72 -8.97 -8.63
N VAL A 10 1.54 -9.15 -9.94
CA VAL A 10 0.65 -8.34 -10.76
C VAL A 10 -0.65 -9.11 -10.95
N ARG A 11 -1.75 -8.57 -10.44
CA ARG A 11 -3.08 -9.04 -10.77
C ARG A 11 -3.56 -8.36 -12.03
N LEU A 12 -4.01 -9.17 -12.97
CA LEU A 12 -4.61 -8.69 -14.20
C LEU A 12 -6.13 -8.68 -14.07
N HIS A 13 -6.78 -7.84 -14.86
CA HIS A 13 -8.24 -7.93 -15.02
C HIS A 13 -8.62 -9.29 -15.62
N PRO A 14 -9.73 -9.89 -15.18
CA PRO A 14 -10.15 -11.18 -15.70
C PRO A 14 -10.46 -11.10 -17.19
N GLU A 15 -9.81 -11.99 -17.95
CA GLU A 15 -10.18 -12.29 -19.33
C GLU A 15 -10.91 -13.64 -19.31
N GLY A 16 -12.24 -13.64 -19.41
CA GLY A 16 -13.05 -14.84 -19.26
C GLY A 16 -13.31 -15.26 -17.80
N THR A 17 -13.17 -16.53 -17.47
CA THR A 17 -13.57 -17.11 -16.17
C THR A 17 -12.47 -17.14 -15.11
N GLY A 18 -11.30 -16.52 -15.32
CA GLY A 18 -10.17 -16.62 -14.39
C GLY A 18 -9.42 -15.31 -14.18
N PHE A 19 -8.94 -15.12 -12.93
CA PHE A 19 -7.95 -14.08 -12.66
C PHE A 19 -6.58 -14.57 -13.14
N SER A 20 -5.90 -13.77 -13.94
CA SER A 20 -4.51 -14.02 -14.30
C SER A 20 -3.56 -13.29 -13.35
N ILE A 21 -2.49 -13.98 -12.99
CA ILE A 21 -1.46 -13.49 -12.07
C ILE A 21 -0.12 -13.61 -12.74
N GLN A 22 0.71 -12.56 -12.65
CA GLN A 22 2.10 -12.57 -13.09
C GLN A 22 3.01 -12.22 -11.90
N ALA A 23 3.91 -13.12 -11.56
CA ALA A 23 4.91 -12.90 -10.53
C ALA A 23 6.26 -12.58 -11.15
N GLY A 24 7.00 -11.65 -10.56
CA GLY A 24 8.32 -11.31 -11.07
C GLY A 24 8.97 -10.16 -10.32
N TYR A 25 9.99 -9.62 -10.94
CA TYR A 25 10.81 -8.54 -10.40
C TYR A 25 10.64 -7.28 -11.24
N LEU A 26 10.48 -6.15 -10.58
CA LEU A 26 10.47 -4.87 -11.26
C LEU A 26 11.86 -4.53 -11.82
N ALA A 27 11.86 -3.89 -13.00
CA ALA A 27 13.06 -3.33 -13.58
C ALA A 27 13.67 -2.25 -12.67
N ALA A 28 14.98 -2.01 -12.79
CA ALA A 28 15.68 -1.02 -11.99
C ALA A 28 15.15 0.43 -12.21
N ASN A 29 14.55 0.66 -13.36
CA ASN A 29 14.04 1.97 -13.79
C ASN A 29 12.68 2.36 -13.16
N GLY A 30 12.08 1.49 -12.35
CA GLY A 30 10.81 1.73 -11.69
C GLY A 30 9.68 0.82 -12.12
N LEU A 31 8.46 1.23 -11.82
CA LEU A 31 7.25 0.44 -12.05
C LEU A 31 6.79 0.51 -13.52
N LEU A 32 6.79 1.70 -14.10
CA LEU A 32 6.28 1.94 -15.45
C LEU A 32 7.41 2.20 -16.42
N ASP A 33 7.17 1.87 -17.68
CA ASP A 33 8.05 2.21 -18.78
C ASP A 33 8.12 3.74 -19.01
N ALA A 34 8.98 4.18 -19.93
CA ALA A 34 9.15 5.61 -20.23
C ALA A 34 7.87 6.28 -20.74
N SER A 35 6.94 5.54 -21.33
CA SER A 35 5.64 6.06 -21.78
C SER A 35 4.62 6.22 -20.66
N GLY A 36 4.83 5.55 -19.51
CA GLY A 36 3.87 5.47 -18.41
C GLY A 36 2.64 4.62 -18.71
N GLN A 37 2.63 3.87 -19.81
CA GLN A 37 1.47 3.08 -20.26
C GLN A 37 1.63 1.58 -20.06
N SER A 38 2.84 1.12 -19.78
CA SER A 38 3.13 -0.30 -19.59
C SER A 38 4.02 -0.53 -18.37
N LEU A 39 3.86 -1.71 -17.81
CA LEU A 39 4.69 -2.22 -16.72
C LEU A 39 5.70 -3.19 -17.30
N GLU A 40 6.97 -3.03 -16.96
CA GLU A 40 8.04 -3.96 -17.31
C GLU A 40 8.35 -4.89 -16.14
N LEU A 41 8.19 -6.19 -16.37
CA LEU A 41 8.35 -7.22 -15.37
C LEU A 41 9.34 -8.29 -15.85
N LEU A 42 10.37 -8.58 -15.07
CA LEU A 42 11.18 -9.77 -15.26
C LEU A 42 10.49 -10.94 -14.55
N ASP A 43 9.93 -11.88 -15.29
CA ASP A 43 9.22 -13.02 -14.71
C ASP A 43 10.17 -13.97 -13.96
N VAL A 44 9.61 -14.93 -13.25
CA VAL A 44 10.38 -15.93 -12.48
C VAL A 44 11.20 -16.87 -13.36
N ALA A 45 10.88 -16.97 -14.65
CA ALA A 45 11.64 -17.73 -15.63
C ALA A 45 12.75 -16.91 -16.31
N GLY A 46 12.92 -15.64 -15.95
CA GLY A 46 13.95 -14.75 -16.49
C GLY A 46 13.57 -14.07 -17.80
N ARG A 47 12.29 -14.05 -18.19
CA ARG A 47 11.80 -13.39 -19.39
C ARG A 47 11.29 -11.99 -19.06
N LEU A 48 11.60 -11.02 -19.90
CA LEU A 48 11.05 -9.68 -19.79
C LEU A 48 9.65 -9.65 -20.37
N LEU A 49 8.69 -9.25 -19.55
CA LEU A 49 7.28 -9.08 -19.92
C LEU A 49 6.95 -7.60 -19.93
N THR A 50 6.23 -7.16 -20.95
CA THR A 50 5.64 -5.83 -21.03
C THR A 50 4.13 -5.97 -20.91
N ILE A 51 3.56 -5.45 -19.85
CA ILE A 51 2.13 -5.57 -19.54
C ILE A 51 1.48 -4.21 -19.68
N PRO A 52 0.52 -4.02 -20.59
CA PRO A 52 -0.22 -2.78 -20.70
C PRO A 52 -0.91 -2.43 -19.37
N LEU A 53 -0.79 -1.19 -18.93
CA LEU A 53 -1.36 -0.77 -17.64
C LEU A 53 -2.88 -0.93 -17.59
N ALA A 54 -3.55 -0.80 -18.74
CA ALA A 54 -4.99 -1.05 -18.85
C ALA A 54 -5.42 -2.48 -18.50
N ARG A 55 -4.51 -3.45 -18.56
CA ARG A 55 -4.74 -4.84 -18.15
C ARG A 55 -4.48 -5.08 -16.67
N VAL A 56 -3.76 -4.19 -16.02
CA VAL A 56 -3.34 -4.34 -14.62
C VAL A 56 -4.47 -3.93 -13.70
N ARG A 57 -4.89 -4.85 -12.82
CA ARG A 57 -5.85 -4.55 -11.76
C ARG A 57 -5.15 -3.86 -10.57
N TYR A 58 -4.09 -4.48 -10.07
CA TYR A 58 -3.16 -3.89 -9.11
C TYR A 58 -1.82 -4.63 -9.10
N VAL A 59 -0.81 -3.98 -8.53
CA VAL A 59 0.52 -4.54 -8.31
C VAL A 59 0.75 -4.63 -6.81
N ALA A 60 0.99 -5.85 -6.31
CA ALA A 60 1.34 -6.09 -4.92
C ALA A 60 2.86 -6.24 -4.77
N TYR A 61 3.48 -5.35 -4.01
CA TYR A 61 4.89 -5.49 -3.60
C TYR A 61 4.94 -6.50 -2.46
N VAL A 62 5.65 -7.60 -2.65
CA VAL A 62 5.60 -8.75 -1.75
C VAL A 62 6.97 -9.11 -1.19
N ARG A 63 6.96 -9.76 -0.02
CA ARG A 63 8.17 -10.35 0.57
C ARG A 63 8.55 -11.62 -0.17
N ASP A 64 7.56 -12.49 -0.39
CA ASP A 64 7.71 -13.77 -1.04
C ASP A 64 6.63 -13.99 -2.10
N PHE A 65 6.95 -14.77 -3.14
CA PHE A 65 6.02 -15.02 -4.23
C PHE A 65 4.89 -15.99 -3.87
N ASN A 66 5.12 -16.94 -2.95
CA ASN A 66 4.15 -17.96 -2.57
C ASN A 66 3.46 -18.62 -3.78
N LEU A 67 4.24 -19.04 -4.78
CA LEU A 67 3.74 -19.54 -6.06
C LEU A 67 2.93 -20.84 -5.94
N GLU A 68 2.99 -21.51 -4.80
CA GLU A 68 2.16 -22.66 -4.45
C GLU A 68 0.69 -22.30 -4.19
N ASP A 69 0.41 -21.03 -3.84
CA ASP A 69 -0.93 -20.52 -3.67
C ASP A 69 -1.40 -19.83 -4.95
N ALA A 70 -2.16 -20.55 -5.75
CA ALA A 70 -2.62 -20.04 -7.05
C ALA A 70 -3.71 -18.97 -6.94
N GLU A 71 -4.41 -18.91 -5.81
CA GLU A 71 -5.54 -17.97 -5.62
C GLU A 71 -5.10 -16.65 -4.99
N ASN A 72 -4.24 -16.70 -3.99
CA ASN A 72 -3.84 -15.52 -3.22
C ASN A 72 -2.32 -15.53 -2.88
N PRO A 73 -1.45 -15.59 -3.88
CA PRO A 73 0.00 -15.65 -3.65
C PRO A 73 0.55 -14.41 -2.96
N GLU A 74 -0.07 -13.25 -3.15
CA GLU A 74 0.23 -12.01 -2.47
C GLU A 74 -0.14 -12.04 -0.98
N ARG A 75 -1.01 -12.96 -0.58
CA ARG A 75 -1.57 -13.09 0.77
C ARG A 75 -2.15 -11.78 1.29
N LEU A 76 -2.92 -11.13 0.46
CA LEU A 76 -3.69 -9.95 0.83
C LEU A 76 -4.96 -10.41 1.58
N LEU A 77 -4.82 -10.65 2.89
CA LEU A 77 -5.86 -11.25 3.73
C LEU A 77 -6.91 -10.24 4.16
N ARG A 78 -6.50 -9.00 4.38
CA ARG A 78 -7.40 -7.92 4.76
C ARG A 78 -7.43 -6.85 3.69
N ARG A 79 -8.62 -6.57 3.21
CA ARG A 79 -8.86 -5.56 2.16
C ARG A 79 -9.41 -4.26 2.71
N VAL A 80 -9.99 -4.29 3.92
CA VAL A 80 -10.54 -3.12 4.61
C VAL A 80 -10.04 -3.08 6.04
N PHE A 81 -9.98 -1.89 6.63
CA PHE A 81 -9.65 -1.74 8.04
C PHE A 81 -10.84 -2.13 8.91
N LEU A 82 -10.59 -2.94 9.94
CA LEU A 82 -11.61 -3.33 10.92
C LEU A 82 -11.89 -2.22 11.94
N ALA A 83 -10.93 -1.30 12.12
CA ALA A 83 -11.01 -0.15 13.00
C ALA A 83 -10.18 0.98 12.39
N ARG A 84 -10.26 2.19 12.98
CA ARG A 84 -9.45 3.31 12.54
C ARG A 84 -7.95 2.92 12.51
N PRO A 85 -7.23 3.18 11.41
CA PRO A 85 -5.80 2.93 11.33
C PRO A 85 -5.03 3.71 12.39
N ARG A 86 -3.96 3.10 12.91
CA ARG A 86 -3.07 3.75 13.89
C ARG A 86 -1.82 4.35 13.25
N THR A 87 -1.48 3.92 12.06
CA THR A 87 -0.37 4.47 11.28
C THR A 87 -0.79 5.77 10.63
N GLU A 88 0.09 6.75 10.65
CA GLU A 88 -0.13 8.03 9.98
C GLU A 88 -0.31 7.86 8.47
N GLY A 89 -1.27 8.55 7.91
CA GLY A 89 -1.54 8.53 6.48
C GLY A 89 -2.92 9.04 6.13
N LEU A 90 -3.17 9.13 4.84
CA LEU A 90 -4.47 9.42 4.29
C LEU A 90 -5.22 8.10 4.10
N TRP A 91 -6.26 7.87 4.89
CA TRP A 91 -7.09 6.69 4.78
C TRP A 91 -8.01 6.82 3.58
N VAL A 92 -7.81 5.97 2.59
CA VAL A 92 -8.56 5.97 1.34
C VAL A 92 -9.27 4.64 1.12
N ARG A 93 -10.40 4.73 0.45
CA ARG A 93 -11.18 3.58 -0.04
C ARG A 93 -11.22 3.65 -1.54
N LEU A 94 -10.77 2.57 -2.18
CA LEU A 94 -10.79 2.40 -3.62
C LEU A 94 -11.90 1.42 -3.99
N THR A 95 -12.74 1.81 -4.93
CA THR A 95 -13.74 0.92 -5.52
C THR A 95 -13.29 0.58 -6.93
N PHE A 96 -13.10 -0.70 -7.20
CA PHE A 96 -12.80 -1.19 -8.53
C PHE A 96 -14.05 -1.18 -9.41
N ARG A 97 -13.86 -1.30 -10.73
CA ARG A 97 -14.98 -1.28 -11.70
C ARG A 97 -15.96 -2.44 -11.53
N ASP A 98 -15.53 -3.55 -10.93
CA ASP A 98 -16.39 -4.70 -10.59
C ASP A 98 -17.10 -4.55 -9.24
N GLY A 99 -16.92 -3.43 -8.55
CA GLY A 99 -17.55 -3.13 -7.26
C GLY A 99 -16.74 -3.63 -6.05
N GLU A 100 -15.64 -4.34 -6.25
CA GLU A 100 -14.77 -4.75 -5.14
C GLU A 100 -14.10 -3.53 -4.50
N ILE A 101 -13.91 -3.58 -3.17
CA ILE A 101 -13.36 -2.48 -2.39
C ILE A 101 -12.04 -2.90 -1.76
N ILE A 102 -11.06 -2.00 -1.83
CA ILE A 102 -9.81 -2.07 -1.07
C ILE A 102 -9.63 -0.75 -0.33
N GLU A 103 -9.27 -0.83 0.94
CA GLU A 103 -8.81 0.31 1.72
C GLU A 103 -7.30 0.26 1.92
N GLY A 104 -6.72 1.42 2.14
CA GLY A 104 -5.30 1.54 2.45
C GLY A 104 -4.95 2.93 2.96
N LEU A 105 -3.68 3.10 3.33
CA LEU A 105 -3.12 4.38 3.72
C LEU A 105 -2.21 4.90 2.62
N ALA A 106 -2.53 6.07 2.10
CA ALA A 106 -1.64 6.84 1.23
C ALA A 106 -0.79 7.82 2.04
N GLY A 107 0.26 8.38 1.44
CA GLY A 107 1.04 9.42 2.07
C GLY A 107 0.21 10.68 2.35
N LEU A 108 0.58 11.43 3.39
CA LEU A 108 -0.06 12.72 3.72
C LEU A 108 0.41 13.88 2.83
N ASP A 109 1.38 13.63 1.97
CA ASP A 109 1.80 14.60 0.97
C ASP A 109 0.74 14.76 -0.14
N LEU A 110 0.90 15.79 -0.95
CA LEU A 110 -0.02 16.06 -2.05
C LEU A 110 0.14 15.09 -3.23
N ALA A 111 1.08 14.14 -3.17
CA ALA A 111 1.39 13.20 -4.24
C ALA A 111 0.17 12.37 -4.66
N LEU A 112 -0.72 12.03 -3.72
CA LEU A 112 -1.96 11.32 -4.06
C LEU A 112 -2.83 12.10 -5.05
N LEU A 113 -2.97 13.41 -4.85
CA LEU A 113 -3.79 14.26 -5.71
C LEU A 113 -3.10 14.47 -7.06
N GLU A 114 -1.78 14.70 -7.06
CA GLU A 114 -1.00 14.84 -8.28
C GLU A 114 -1.02 13.56 -9.12
N GLU A 115 -0.77 12.41 -8.51
CA GLU A 115 -0.82 11.09 -9.16
C GLU A 115 -2.22 10.79 -9.70
N ALA A 116 -3.27 11.13 -8.97
CA ALA A 116 -4.64 10.95 -9.42
C ALA A 116 -5.00 11.89 -10.59
N MET A 117 -4.47 13.11 -10.61
CA MET A 117 -4.69 14.07 -11.71
C MET A 117 -3.91 13.70 -12.96
N GLU A 118 -2.72 13.09 -12.82
CA GLU A 118 -1.87 12.70 -13.94
C GLU A 118 -2.24 11.32 -14.54
N ASP A 119 -3.33 10.71 -14.14
CA ASP A 119 -3.78 9.39 -14.59
C ASP A 119 -2.84 8.19 -14.29
N LYS A 120 -1.90 8.36 -13.37
CA LYS A 120 -0.91 7.31 -13.10
C LYS A 120 -1.43 6.17 -12.21
N GLY A 121 -2.07 6.51 -11.10
CA GLY A 121 -2.52 5.52 -10.12
C GLY A 121 -2.12 5.87 -8.70
N VAL A 122 -2.42 4.99 -7.77
CA VAL A 122 -2.31 5.25 -6.33
C VAL A 122 -1.46 4.20 -5.65
N PHE A 123 -0.51 4.64 -4.83
CA PHE A 123 0.24 3.78 -3.93
C PHE A 123 -0.40 3.74 -2.55
N LEU A 124 -0.57 2.54 -1.99
CA LEU A 124 -1.20 2.32 -0.70
C LEU A 124 -0.40 1.35 0.17
N LEU A 125 -0.47 1.57 1.48
CA LEU A 125 -0.17 0.55 2.47
C LEU A 125 -1.47 -0.22 2.77
N PRO A 126 -1.50 -1.55 2.60
CA PRO A 126 -2.69 -2.34 2.89
C PRO A 126 -2.98 -2.38 4.39
N PRO A 127 -4.20 -2.78 4.81
CA PRO A 127 -4.59 -2.88 6.23
C PRO A 127 -3.69 -3.79 7.06
N ASP A 128 -3.14 -4.82 6.46
CA ASP A 128 -2.22 -5.76 7.11
C ASP A 128 -0.84 -5.73 6.43
N VAL A 129 -0.02 -4.73 6.76
CA VAL A 129 1.36 -4.60 6.26
C VAL A 129 2.33 -5.64 6.82
N ARG A 130 1.92 -6.40 7.84
CA ARG A 130 2.73 -7.49 8.41
C ARG A 130 2.61 -8.77 7.63
N SER A 131 1.58 -8.89 6.79
CA SER A 131 1.42 -9.99 5.85
C SER A 131 2.45 -9.93 4.74
N ASN A 132 2.28 -10.72 3.72
CA ASN A 132 3.21 -10.80 2.59
C ASN A 132 3.23 -9.51 1.74
N THR A 133 2.07 -8.87 1.56
CA THR A 133 1.95 -7.63 0.77
C THR A 133 2.35 -6.41 1.61
N GLN A 134 3.44 -5.77 1.21
CA GLN A 134 3.96 -4.59 1.89
C GLN A 134 3.37 -3.28 1.38
N ARG A 135 3.04 -3.23 0.09
CA ARG A 135 2.56 -2.05 -0.61
C ARG A 135 1.73 -2.47 -1.82
N LEU A 136 0.73 -1.67 -2.15
CA LEU A 136 -0.07 -1.82 -3.36
C LEU A 136 0.13 -0.63 -4.29
N TYR A 137 0.14 -0.89 -5.58
CA TYR A 137 -0.06 0.11 -6.61
C TYR A 137 -1.33 -0.23 -7.38
N VAL A 138 -2.25 0.72 -7.46
CA VAL A 138 -3.53 0.55 -8.16
C VAL A 138 -3.60 1.56 -9.29
N PRO A 139 -3.59 1.11 -10.56
CA PRO A 139 -3.75 1.99 -11.70
C PRO A 139 -5.10 2.70 -11.67
N ARG A 140 -5.13 3.97 -12.03
CA ARG A 140 -6.39 4.72 -12.09
C ARG A 140 -7.41 4.08 -13.03
N THR A 141 -6.96 3.48 -14.12
CA THR A 141 -7.82 2.78 -15.09
C THR A 141 -8.61 1.62 -14.48
N SER A 142 -8.14 1.06 -13.36
CA SER A 142 -8.82 -0.02 -12.61
C SER A 142 -9.92 0.50 -11.70
N LEU A 143 -9.96 1.79 -11.42
CA LEU A 143 -10.82 2.37 -10.41
C LEU A 143 -12.11 2.95 -11.00
N GLN A 144 -13.20 2.68 -10.32
CA GLN A 144 -14.47 3.38 -10.49
C GLN A 144 -14.52 4.62 -9.60
N ALA A 145 -14.06 4.52 -8.36
CA ALA A 145 -14.08 5.60 -7.40
C ALA A 145 -12.90 5.53 -6.42
N LEU A 146 -12.48 6.70 -5.95
CA LEU A 146 -11.57 6.91 -4.85
C LEU A 146 -12.26 7.81 -3.82
N GLN A 147 -12.33 7.35 -2.58
CA GLN A 147 -12.91 8.10 -1.47
C GLN A 147 -11.87 8.29 -0.38
N VAL A 148 -11.70 9.53 0.07
CA VAL A 148 -10.95 9.83 1.30
C VAL A 148 -11.86 9.56 2.48
N VAL A 149 -11.51 8.58 3.31
CA VAL A 149 -12.27 8.21 4.51
C VAL A 149 -11.89 9.08 5.68
N GLY A 150 -10.62 9.40 5.80
CA GLY A 150 -10.12 10.27 6.86
C GLY A 150 -8.62 10.51 6.81
N VAL A 151 -8.17 11.43 7.63
CA VAL A 151 -6.75 11.69 7.85
C VAL A 151 -6.36 11.09 9.19
N VAL A 152 -5.35 10.22 9.18
CA VAL A 152 -4.79 9.61 10.40
C VAL A 152 -3.49 10.32 10.72
N THR A 153 -3.51 11.07 11.80
CA THR A 153 -2.31 11.71 12.35
C THR A 153 -1.83 10.92 13.55
N THR A 154 -0.52 10.92 13.78
CA THR A 154 0.03 10.36 15.00
C THR A 154 -0.54 11.17 16.17
N PRO A 155 -1.20 10.55 17.18
CA PRO A 155 -1.65 11.30 18.33
C PRO A 155 -0.44 12.01 18.92
N SER A 156 -0.50 13.35 18.99
CA SER A 156 0.47 14.15 19.72
C SER A 156 0.66 13.48 21.07
N ARG A 157 1.91 13.21 21.47
CA ARG A 157 2.19 12.75 22.82
C ARG A 157 1.53 13.80 23.75
N VAL A 158 0.42 13.44 24.35
CA VAL A 158 -0.13 14.20 25.45
C VAL A 158 0.95 14.13 26.51
N GLU A 159 1.69 15.23 26.71
CA GLU A 159 2.55 15.35 27.86
C GLU A 159 1.66 15.10 29.06
N LYS A 160 1.91 14.00 29.76
CA LYS A 160 1.28 13.78 31.08
C LYS A 160 1.57 15.02 31.86
N PRO A 161 0.57 15.73 32.44
CA PRO A 161 0.81 16.86 33.31
C PRO A 161 1.78 16.36 34.37
N ARG A 162 2.92 17.04 34.51
CA ARG A 162 3.87 16.76 35.57
C ARG A 162 3.10 16.92 36.86
N SER A 163 2.96 15.84 37.61
CA SER A 163 2.44 15.91 38.96
C SER A 163 3.27 16.94 39.71
N PRO A 164 2.66 17.91 40.39
CA PRO A 164 3.41 18.88 41.16
C PRO A 164 4.26 18.08 42.14
N LYS A 165 5.57 18.34 42.14
CA LYS A 165 6.44 17.89 43.22
C LYS A 165 5.85 18.44 44.50
N VAL A 166 5.37 17.54 45.35
CA VAL A 166 5.11 17.88 46.74
C VAL A 166 6.46 18.19 47.32
N GLU A 167 6.78 19.47 47.56
CA GLU A 167 7.87 19.85 48.39
C GLU A 167 7.54 19.37 49.79
N GLU A 168 8.25 18.34 50.24
CA GLU A 168 8.30 18.01 51.64
C GLU A 168 8.88 19.25 52.37
N THR A 169 8.01 20.04 52.93
CA THR A 169 8.37 21.04 53.94
C THR A 169 8.91 20.27 55.13
N GLY A 170 10.22 20.22 55.22
CA GLY A 170 10.91 19.65 56.36
C GLY A 170 10.39 20.29 57.66
N ASN A 171 9.99 19.44 58.56
CA ASN A 171 9.54 19.80 59.91
C ASN A 171 10.70 20.46 60.65
N LEU A 172 10.70 21.77 60.71
CA LEU A 172 11.60 22.57 61.53
C LEU A 172 10.93 22.80 62.91
N PHE A 173 10.93 21.76 63.72
CA PHE A 173 10.74 21.95 65.16
C PHE A 173 11.87 21.27 65.90
N PRO A 174 12.82 22.06 66.51
CA PRO A 174 13.71 21.52 67.49
C PRO A 174 12.92 21.22 68.77
N ALA A 175 13.15 20.03 69.31
CA ALA A 175 12.64 19.64 70.60
C ALA A 175 13.30 20.50 71.69
#